data_2676145f085eba5c9d64dc98ec40d248
#
_entry.id   2676145f085eba5c9d64dc98ec40d248
#
_cell.length_a   1.000
_cell.length_b   1.000
_cell.length_c   1.000
_cell.angle_alpha   90.00
_cell.angle_beta   90.00
_cell.angle_gamma   90.00
#
_symmetry.space_group_name_H-M   'P 1'
#
loop_
_entity.id
_entity.type
_entity.pdbx_description
1 polymer ?
#
loop_
_entity_poly.entity_id
_entity_poly.type
_entity_poly.pdbx_seq_one_letter_code
_entity_poly.pdbx_strand_id
1 'polypeptide(L)'
;MPPLANTKLMDNLKTLLAEKGLAAGTINLYLSKLVKLNDGKPFSSIVFLKDFKKIKAKMDAMENLNTRKSFVTAVVSVLNNLGKAKEYVMVNLLYKSLLESDKIRLMKEDPHTKTPAQQANWIEWTEIMKIENDLAQKCADFTIEDMKTSSKRKAMIDFMTLSLYTLTPPRRNADYIMMKLCKDGKGEDESFNYYDPKQKTFTFNVFKTHWKNGKEVIPCPLNLCKVIDKFCELFGVTDGGFILYPTDPKRVGGHITKTLNHIFQKKVGASMLRHFYDTYKYGDIIKEMTKDAHMMAHSVAEQSNYVKF
;
A
#
# COMPACT_ATOMS: atom_id res chain seq x y z
N MET A 1 -15.68 9.49 7.33
CA MET A 1 -15.32 9.83 8.73
C MET A 1 -15.79 11.25 8.99
N PRO A 2 -16.45 11.54 10.12
CA PRO A 2 -16.73 12.92 10.48
C PRO A 2 -15.40 13.68 10.64
N PRO A 3 -15.34 14.96 10.28
CA PRO A 3 -14.13 15.76 10.44
C PRO A 3 -13.73 15.76 11.92
N LEU A 4 -12.45 15.49 12.19
CA LEU A 4 -11.86 15.66 13.53
C LEU A 4 -12.05 17.11 13.91
N ALA A 5 -12.71 17.37 15.04
CA ALA A 5 -12.91 18.72 15.53
C ALA A 5 -11.51 19.36 15.69
N ASN A 6 -11.29 20.46 14.97
CA ASN A 6 -10.05 21.22 15.04
C ASN A 6 -9.94 21.86 16.42
N THR A 7 -9.15 21.25 17.29
CA THR A 7 -8.71 21.90 18.51
C THR A 7 -7.31 22.44 18.31
N LYS A 8 -6.98 23.55 18.92
CA LYS A 8 -5.64 24.17 18.87
C LYS A 8 -4.50 23.16 19.14
N LEU A 9 -4.73 22.19 20.02
CA LEU A 9 -3.76 21.12 20.30
C LEU A 9 -3.59 20.16 19.10
N MET A 10 -4.67 19.78 18.43
CA MET A 10 -4.60 18.87 17.28
C MET A 10 -3.79 19.48 16.13
N ASP A 11 -3.96 20.78 15.90
CA ASP A 11 -3.23 21.51 14.86
C ASP A 11 -1.74 21.68 15.26
N ASN A 12 -1.46 21.97 16.51
CA ASN A 12 -0.08 21.99 17.03
C ASN A 12 0.60 20.62 16.88
N LEU A 13 -0.10 19.53 17.18
CA LEU A 13 0.44 18.18 16.99
C LEU A 13 0.68 17.85 15.50
N LYS A 14 -0.20 18.27 14.59
CA LYS A 14 0.03 18.11 13.15
C LYS A 14 1.30 18.82 12.71
N THR A 15 1.46 20.08 13.09
CA THR A 15 2.65 20.89 12.77
C THR A 15 3.91 20.21 13.30
N LEU A 16 3.91 19.85 14.59
CA LEU A 16 5.05 19.23 15.25
C LEU A 16 5.48 17.90 14.59
N LEU A 17 4.51 17.07 14.23
CA LEU A 17 4.79 15.79 13.58
C LEU A 17 5.23 15.98 12.12
N ALA A 18 4.73 17.01 11.43
CA ALA A 18 5.16 17.38 10.08
C ALA A 18 6.62 17.89 10.07
N GLU A 19 7.02 18.70 11.04
CA GLU A 19 8.40 19.16 11.24
C GLU A 19 9.40 18.01 11.45
N LYS A 20 8.91 16.86 11.93
CA LYS A 20 9.71 15.61 12.06
C LYS A 20 9.69 14.75 10.81
N GLY A 21 9.20 15.26 9.70
CA GLY A 21 9.20 14.58 8.40
C GLY A 21 8.12 13.51 8.23
N LEU A 22 7.09 13.46 9.11
CA LEU A 22 6.00 12.51 8.93
C LEU A 22 5.05 12.98 7.82
N ALA A 23 4.70 12.06 6.92
CA ALA A 23 3.71 12.33 5.88
C ALA A 23 2.32 12.63 6.48
N ALA A 24 1.57 13.53 5.86
CA ALA A 24 0.23 13.95 6.32
C ALA A 24 -0.74 12.78 6.57
N GLY A 25 -0.70 11.74 5.73
CA GLY A 25 -1.49 10.51 5.94
C GLY A 25 -1.13 9.78 7.23
N THR A 26 0.16 9.70 7.58
CA THR A 26 0.64 9.09 8.83
C THR A 26 0.21 9.92 10.05
N ILE A 27 0.32 11.24 9.96
CA ILE A 27 -0.11 12.17 11.01
C ILE A 27 -1.59 12.01 11.30
N ASN A 28 -2.43 12.04 10.27
CA ASN A 28 -3.88 11.86 10.40
C ASN A 28 -4.23 10.50 11.01
N LEU A 29 -3.51 9.45 10.61
CA LEU A 29 -3.69 8.11 11.18
C LEU A 29 -3.34 8.08 12.67
N TYR A 30 -2.23 8.70 13.09
CA TYR A 30 -1.82 8.76 14.51
C TYR A 30 -2.85 9.51 15.34
N LEU A 31 -3.27 10.69 14.89
CA LEU A 31 -4.28 11.48 15.60
C LEU A 31 -5.63 10.74 15.70
N SER A 32 -6.06 10.06 14.63
CA SER A 32 -7.27 9.22 14.66
C SER A 32 -7.17 8.09 15.69
N LYS A 33 -5.98 7.48 15.87
CA LYS A 33 -5.76 6.46 16.90
C LYS A 33 -5.82 7.04 18.30
N LEU A 34 -5.25 8.22 18.53
CA LEU A 34 -5.36 8.90 19.81
C LEU A 34 -6.83 9.24 20.16
N VAL A 35 -7.62 9.70 19.20
CA VAL A 35 -9.06 9.91 19.39
C VAL A 35 -9.76 8.60 19.80
N LYS A 36 -9.44 7.47 19.16
CA LYS A 36 -9.99 6.17 19.55
C LYS A 36 -9.58 5.75 20.95
N LEU A 37 -8.34 6.01 21.38
CA LEU A 37 -7.89 5.75 22.74
C LEU A 37 -8.60 6.66 23.77
N ASN A 38 -9.02 7.85 23.34
CA ASN A 38 -9.82 8.79 24.13
C ASN A 38 -11.33 8.54 23.95
N ASP A 39 -11.75 7.28 23.87
CA ASP A 39 -13.16 6.86 23.78
C ASP A 39 -13.92 7.46 22.57
N GLY A 40 -13.22 7.69 21.46
CA GLY A 40 -13.76 8.30 20.26
C GLY A 40 -13.99 9.81 20.34
N LYS A 41 -13.64 10.44 21.47
CA LYS A 41 -13.85 11.88 21.68
C LYS A 41 -12.64 12.70 21.26
N PRO A 42 -12.84 13.86 20.63
CA PRO A 42 -11.77 14.84 20.44
C PRO A 42 -11.13 15.20 21.80
N PHE A 43 -9.86 15.56 21.78
CA PHE A 43 -9.14 15.91 23.00
C PHE A 43 -8.45 17.28 22.87
N SER A 44 -8.53 18.08 23.93
CA SER A 44 -7.80 19.35 24.10
C SER A 44 -6.53 19.20 24.94
N SER A 45 -6.31 18.00 25.51
CA SER A 45 -5.13 17.63 26.28
C SER A 45 -4.81 16.16 26.08
N ILE A 46 -3.54 15.79 26.15
CA ILE A 46 -3.08 14.39 26.08
C ILE A 46 -2.90 13.76 27.48
N VAL A 47 -3.38 14.43 28.51
CA VAL A 47 -3.25 13.96 29.93
C VAL A 47 -3.83 12.54 30.09
N PHE A 48 -4.86 12.16 29.30
CA PHE A 48 -5.41 10.81 29.32
C PHE A 48 -4.36 9.71 29.03
N LEU A 49 -3.28 10.02 28.31
CA LEU A 49 -2.19 9.09 28.05
C LEU A 49 -1.33 8.80 29.30
N LYS A 50 -1.42 9.61 30.37
CA LYS A 50 -0.74 9.34 31.63
C LYS A 50 -1.33 8.16 32.39
N ASP A 51 -2.61 7.85 32.17
CA ASP A 51 -3.24 6.63 32.69
C ASP A 51 -2.86 5.42 31.83
N PHE A 52 -1.60 5.01 31.99
CA PHE A 52 -1.03 3.88 31.25
C PHE A 52 -1.85 2.60 31.42
N LYS A 53 -2.35 2.30 32.63
CA LYS A 53 -3.10 1.07 32.89
C LYS A 53 -4.39 1.04 32.06
N LYS A 54 -5.16 2.12 32.05
CA LYS A 54 -6.41 2.24 31.28
C LYS A 54 -6.15 2.16 29.79
N ILE A 55 -5.14 2.89 29.28
CA ILE A 55 -4.82 2.89 27.85
C ILE A 55 -4.27 1.55 27.41
N LYS A 56 -3.40 0.91 28.21
CA LYS A 56 -2.88 -0.44 27.94
C LYS A 56 -4.02 -1.46 27.88
N ALA A 57 -4.99 -1.42 28.78
CA ALA A 57 -6.14 -2.32 28.75
C ALA A 57 -6.95 -2.21 27.44
N LYS A 58 -7.14 -0.98 26.92
CA LYS A 58 -7.77 -0.77 25.61
C LYS A 58 -6.95 -1.35 24.45
N MET A 59 -5.63 -1.27 24.54
CA MET A 59 -4.74 -1.85 23.53
C MET A 59 -4.69 -3.38 23.64
N ASP A 60 -4.70 -3.94 24.86
CA ASP A 60 -4.71 -5.38 25.10
C ASP A 60 -5.98 -6.07 24.60
N ALA A 61 -7.12 -5.34 24.54
CA ALA A 61 -8.36 -5.82 23.97
C ALA A 61 -8.34 -5.90 22.42
N MET A 62 -7.25 -5.48 21.77
CA MET A 62 -7.10 -5.57 20.31
C MET A 62 -6.56 -6.96 19.95
N GLU A 63 -7.36 -7.77 19.24
CA GLU A 63 -6.99 -9.13 18.82
C GLU A 63 -5.75 -9.15 17.90
N ASN A 64 -5.67 -8.20 16.99
CA ASN A 64 -4.57 -8.13 16.01
C ASN A 64 -3.36 -7.38 16.58
N LEU A 65 -2.24 -8.09 16.76
CA LEU A 65 -1.01 -7.56 17.35
C LEU A 65 -0.38 -6.43 16.51
N ASN A 66 -0.47 -6.49 15.17
CA ASN A 66 -0.01 -5.40 14.30
C ASN A 66 -0.85 -4.13 14.47
N THR A 67 -2.17 -4.29 14.65
CA THR A 67 -3.05 -3.18 14.98
C THR A 67 -2.66 -2.57 16.31
N ARG A 68 -2.52 -3.38 17.37
CA ARG A 68 -2.08 -2.95 18.69
C ARG A 68 -0.75 -2.20 18.63
N LYS A 69 0.29 -2.80 18.05
CA LYS A 69 1.61 -2.17 17.85
C LYS A 69 1.48 -0.80 17.17
N SER A 70 0.60 -0.68 16.19
CA SER A 70 0.39 0.56 15.46
C SER A 70 -0.27 1.67 16.31
N PHE A 71 -1.10 1.31 17.32
CA PHE A 71 -1.60 2.25 18.32
C PHE A 71 -0.50 2.68 19.29
N VAL A 72 0.30 1.73 19.79
CA VAL A 72 1.45 2.03 20.65
C VAL A 72 2.44 2.95 19.93
N THR A 73 2.72 2.67 18.65
CA THR A 73 3.60 3.53 17.82
C THR A 73 3.08 4.96 17.73
N ALA A 74 1.77 5.15 17.55
CA ALA A 74 1.17 6.48 17.49
C ALA A 74 1.37 7.24 18.80
N VAL A 75 1.14 6.59 19.95
CA VAL A 75 1.36 7.19 21.28
C VAL A 75 2.83 7.55 21.49
N VAL A 76 3.74 6.61 21.25
CA VAL A 76 5.19 6.84 21.40
C VAL A 76 5.66 7.97 20.48
N SER A 77 5.19 8.01 19.24
CA SER A 77 5.54 9.07 18.30
C SER A 77 5.11 10.45 18.81
N VAL A 78 3.88 10.58 19.30
CA VAL A 78 3.38 11.85 19.82
C VAL A 78 4.13 12.24 21.10
N LEU A 79 4.32 11.33 22.05
CA LEU A 79 5.02 11.63 23.32
C LEU A 79 6.50 11.98 23.10
N ASN A 80 7.19 11.37 22.15
CA ASN A 80 8.56 11.70 21.79
C ASN A 80 8.69 13.14 21.25
N ASN A 81 7.66 13.62 20.55
CA ASN A 81 7.69 14.92 19.86
C ASN A 81 7.13 16.08 20.69
N LEU A 82 6.43 15.80 21.78
CA LEU A 82 5.95 16.84 22.71
C LEU A 82 7.05 17.48 23.54
N GLY A 83 8.29 17.14 23.25
CA GLY A 83 9.43 17.69 23.92
C GLY A 83 9.65 17.11 25.33
N LYS A 84 10.60 17.71 26.03
CA LYS A 84 11.11 17.29 27.35
C LYS A 84 10.15 17.62 28.52
N ALA A 85 8.85 17.59 28.30
CA ALA A 85 7.91 17.75 29.40
C ALA A 85 8.15 16.62 30.40
N LYS A 86 8.86 16.91 31.49
CA LYS A 86 9.28 15.93 32.52
C LYS A 86 8.14 15.02 32.96
N GLU A 87 6.92 15.54 32.91
CA GLU A 87 5.71 14.86 33.32
C GLU A 87 5.29 13.67 32.41
N TYR A 88 5.81 13.58 31.18
CA TYR A 88 5.50 12.48 30.24
C TYR A 88 6.65 11.48 30.05
N VAL A 89 7.84 11.76 30.61
CA VAL A 89 9.03 10.92 30.41
C VAL A 89 8.77 9.49 30.88
N MET A 90 8.29 9.33 32.11
CA MET A 90 8.07 8.00 32.69
C MET A 90 7.00 7.21 31.93
N VAL A 91 5.87 7.83 31.60
CA VAL A 91 4.81 7.14 30.87
C VAL A 91 5.26 6.80 29.45
N ASN A 92 6.06 7.64 28.81
CA ASN A 92 6.63 7.35 27.50
C ASN A 92 7.58 6.14 27.54
N LEU A 93 8.37 5.97 28.59
CA LEU A 93 9.20 4.78 28.77
C LEU A 93 8.35 3.51 28.89
N LEU A 94 7.20 3.56 29.57
CA LEU A 94 6.27 2.43 29.64
C LEU A 94 5.70 2.06 28.27
N TYR A 95 5.30 3.05 27.45
CA TYR A 95 4.83 2.79 26.08
C TYR A 95 5.95 2.29 25.14
N LYS A 96 7.19 2.76 25.31
CA LYS A 96 8.35 2.23 24.56
C LYS A 96 8.62 0.77 24.92
N SER A 97 8.57 0.42 26.20
CA SER A 97 8.70 -0.97 26.66
C SER A 97 7.60 -1.86 26.09
N LEU A 98 6.35 -1.37 26.07
CA LEU A 98 5.22 -2.06 25.46
C LEU A 98 5.43 -2.25 23.95
N LEU A 99 5.92 -1.23 23.24
CA LEU A 99 6.23 -1.29 21.82
C LEU A 99 7.31 -2.35 21.52
N GLU A 100 8.34 -2.41 22.35
CA GLU A 100 9.42 -3.37 22.19
C GLU A 100 8.93 -4.81 22.45
N SER A 101 8.12 -5.00 23.50
CA SER A 101 7.47 -6.28 23.76
C SER A 101 6.61 -6.75 22.57
N ASP A 102 5.83 -5.85 21.96
CA ASP A 102 5.02 -6.19 20.80
C ASP A 102 5.87 -6.53 19.56
N LYS A 103 7.01 -5.84 19.37
CA LYS A 103 7.97 -6.19 18.30
C LYS A 103 8.54 -7.60 18.49
N ILE A 104 9.00 -7.92 19.71
CA ILE A 104 9.56 -9.25 20.04
C ILE A 104 8.51 -10.35 19.80
N ARG A 105 7.26 -10.10 20.18
CA ARG A 105 6.17 -11.06 19.91
C ARG A 105 5.94 -11.27 18.42
N LEU A 106 5.91 -10.19 17.62
CA LEU A 106 5.76 -10.27 16.16
C LEU A 106 6.96 -10.95 15.49
N MET A 107 8.18 -10.80 16.02
CA MET A 107 9.37 -11.47 15.48
C MET A 107 9.34 -13.00 15.68
N LYS A 108 8.54 -13.48 16.62
CA LYS A 108 8.35 -14.94 16.85
C LYS A 108 7.31 -15.54 15.92
N GLU A 109 6.49 -14.72 15.26
CA GLU A 109 5.55 -15.22 14.25
C GLU A 109 6.33 -15.53 12.97
N ASP A 110 6.07 -16.69 12.38
CA ASP A 110 6.64 -17.03 11.08
C ASP A 110 6.07 -16.09 10.00
N PRO A 111 6.90 -15.24 9.35
CA PRO A 111 6.44 -14.30 8.34
C PRO A 111 5.89 -14.98 7.08
N HIS A 112 6.17 -16.28 6.89
CA HIS A 112 5.72 -17.06 5.74
C HIS A 112 4.38 -17.76 5.97
N THR A 113 3.88 -17.78 7.20
CA THR A 113 2.55 -18.34 7.51
C THR A 113 1.44 -17.37 7.10
N LYS A 114 0.48 -17.88 6.31
CA LYS A 114 -0.70 -17.10 5.90
C LYS A 114 -1.56 -16.76 7.12
N THR A 115 -1.90 -15.49 7.28
CA THR A 115 -2.91 -15.08 8.27
C THR A 115 -4.28 -15.65 7.92
N PRO A 116 -5.22 -15.79 8.87
CA PRO A 116 -6.59 -16.27 8.58
C PRO A 116 -7.27 -15.49 7.46
N ALA A 117 -7.09 -14.17 7.41
CA ALA A 117 -7.64 -13.33 6.35
C ALA A 117 -6.99 -13.60 4.98
N GLN A 118 -5.69 -13.86 4.93
CA GLN A 118 -5.01 -14.27 3.71
C GLN A 118 -5.48 -15.66 3.27
N GLN A 119 -5.58 -16.61 4.19
CA GLN A 119 -6.07 -17.95 3.89
C GLN A 119 -7.45 -17.93 3.25
N ALA A 120 -8.39 -17.20 3.82
CA ALA A 120 -9.77 -17.09 3.33
C ALA A 120 -9.88 -16.43 1.95
N ASN A 121 -8.94 -15.56 1.60
CA ASN A 121 -8.96 -14.82 0.33
C ASN A 121 -7.84 -15.24 -0.64
N TRP A 122 -7.17 -16.36 -0.36
CA TRP A 122 -6.06 -16.82 -1.20
C TRP A 122 -6.57 -17.26 -2.58
N ILE A 123 -5.78 -16.96 -3.60
CA ILE A 123 -5.99 -17.39 -4.99
C ILE A 123 -4.62 -17.77 -5.53
N GLU A 124 -4.54 -18.90 -6.21
CA GLU A 124 -3.30 -19.33 -6.85
C GLU A 124 -2.99 -18.46 -8.07
N TRP A 125 -1.71 -18.17 -8.30
CA TRP A 125 -1.29 -17.27 -9.37
C TRP A 125 -1.71 -17.77 -10.75
N THR A 126 -1.72 -19.08 -10.98
CA THR A 126 -2.18 -19.71 -12.21
C THR A 126 -3.67 -19.44 -12.51
N GLU A 127 -4.51 -19.39 -11.46
CA GLU A 127 -5.92 -19.02 -11.58
C GLU A 127 -6.06 -17.53 -11.92
N ILE A 128 -5.25 -16.67 -11.31
CA ILE A 128 -5.22 -15.24 -11.64
C ILE A 128 -4.85 -15.01 -13.10
N MET A 129 -3.82 -15.71 -13.60
CA MET A 129 -3.42 -15.63 -15.01
C MET A 129 -4.50 -16.14 -15.98
N LYS A 130 -5.26 -17.16 -15.57
CA LYS A 130 -6.41 -17.62 -16.36
C LYS A 130 -7.49 -16.54 -16.43
N ILE A 131 -7.85 -15.90 -15.33
CA ILE A 131 -8.82 -14.81 -15.30
C ILE A 131 -8.35 -13.64 -16.19
N GLU A 132 -7.07 -13.31 -16.16
CA GLU A 132 -6.49 -12.27 -17.01
C GLU A 132 -6.64 -12.63 -18.49
N ASN A 133 -6.30 -13.85 -18.87
CA ASN A 133 -6.47 -14.34 -20.26
C ASN A 133 -7.94 -14.33 -20.72
N ASP A 134 -8.88 -14.75 -19.86
CA ASP A 134 -10.31 -14.73 -20.16
C ASP A 134 -10.80 -13.29 -20.39
N LEU A 135 -10.33 -12.33 -19.59
CA LEU A 135 -10.61 -10.91 -19.80
C LEU A 135 -9.97 -10.37 -21.08
N ALA A 136 -8.75 -10.78 -21.39
CA ALA A 136 -8.06 -10.41 -22.64
C ALA A 136 -8.86 -10.86 -23.86
N GLN A 137 -9.29 -12.11 -23.91
CA GLN A 137 -10.12 -12.66 -24.99
C GLN A 137 -11.45 -11.91 -25.10
N LYS A 138 -12.12 -11.68 -23.97
CA LYS A 138 -13.40 -10.95 -23.94
C LYS A 138 -13.28 -9.53 -24.48
N CYS A 139 -12.16 -8.85 -24.22
CA CYS A 139 -11.94 -7.46 -24.62
C CYS A 139 -11.24 -7.32 -25.98
N ALA A 140 -10.86 -8.42 -26.65
CA ALA A 140 -10.02 -8.41 -27.84
C ALA A 140 -10.59 -7.53 -28.97
N ASP A 141 -11.90 -7.62 -29.23
CA ASP A 141 -12.56 -6.94 -30.33
C ASP A 141 -13.37 -5.71 -29.92
N PHE A 142 -13.18 -5.21 -28.67
CA PHE A 142 -13.91 -4.03 -28.23
C PHE A 142 -13.50 -2.78 -29.02
N THR A 143 -14.53 -1.99 -29.37
CA THR A 143 -14.44 -0.73 -30.10
C THR A 143 -14.82 0.45 -29.18
N ILE A 144 -14.61 1.68 -29.67
CA ILE A 144 -15.01 2.90 -28.94
C ILE A 144 -16.52 2.92 -28.67
N GLU A 145 -17.33 2.43 -29.62
CA GLU A 145 -18.80 2.36 -29.47
C GLU A 145 -19.20 1.43 -28.31
N ASP A 146 -18.46 0.34 -28.11
CA ASP A 146 -18.68 -0.61 -27.02
C ASP A 146 -18.50 0.02 -25.64
N MET A 147 -17.73 1.10 -25.55
CA MET A 147 -17.52 1.82 -24.27
C MET A 147 -18.76 2.58 -23.79
N LYS A 148 -19.78 2.72 -24.62
CA LYS A 148 -21.10 3.22 -24.24
C LYS A 148 -21.90 2.17 -23.46
N THR A 149 -21.59 0.89 -23.64
CA THR A 149 -22.21 -0.22 -22.92
C THR A 149 -21.55 -0.45 -21.58
N SER A 150 -22.30 -0.28 -20.49
CA SER A 150 -21.78 -0.34 -19.11
C SER A 150 -21.03 -1.65 -18.80
N SER A 151 -21.53 -2.80 -19.25
CA SER A 151 -20.89 -4.11 -19.03
C SER A 151 -19.56 -4.27 -19.79
N LYS A 152 -19.49 -3.82 -21.06
CA LYS A 152 -18.26 -3.87 -21.85
C LYS A 152 -17.22 -2.88 -21.32
N ARG A 153 -17.67 -1.65 -21.02
CA ARG A 153 -16.82 -0.64 -20.36
C ARG A 153 -16.22 -1.17 -19.06
N LYS A 154 -17.02 -1.84 -18.22
CA LYS A 154 -16.56 -2.45 -16.98
C LYS A 154 -15.55 -3.57 -17.23
N ALA A 155 -15.81 -4.46 -18.18
CA ALA A 155 -14.88 -5.53 -18.53
C ALA A 155 -13.52 -4.98 -18.98
N MET A 156 -13.48 -3.91 -19.76
CA MET A 156 -12.23 -3.27 -20.17
C MET A 156 -11.48 -2.62 -19.00
N ILE A 157 -12.19 -2.03 -18.04
CA ILE A 157 -11.60 -1.51 -16.79
C ILE A 157 -11.03 -2.66 -15.96
N ASP A 158 -11.76 -3.77 -15.83
CA ASP A 158 -11.32 -4.95 -15.09
C ASP A 158 -10.05 -5.54 -15.74
N PHE A 159 -10.04 -5.68 -17.07
CA PHE A 159 -8.88 -6.16 -17.83
C PHE A 159 -7.67 -5.25 -17.65
N MET A 160 -7.80 -3.95 -17.92
CA MET A 160 -6.71 -2.98 -17.74
C MET A 160 -6.17 -2.98 -16.31
N THR A 161 -7.07 -2.99 -15.33
CA THR A 161 -6.66 -3.00 -13.91
C THR A 161 -5.88 -4.26 -13.57
N LEU A 162 -6.36 -5.45 -13.98
CA LEU A 162 -5.69 -6.70 -13.67
C LEU A 162 -4.33 -6.82 -14.38
N SER A 163 -4.24 -6.42 -15.66
CA SER A 163 -3.01 -6.47 -16.47
C SER A 163 -1.86 -5.66 -15.85
N LEU A 164 -2.15 -4.54 -15.17
CA LEU A 164 -1.13 -3.77 -14.44
C LEU A 164 -0.48 -4.56 -13.28
N TYR A 165 -1.12 -5.62 -12.81
CA TYR A 165 -0.64 -6.44 -11.69
C TYR A 165 -0.22 -7.86 -12.11
N THR A 166 -0.47 -8.26 -13.35
CA THR A 166 -0.16 -9.61 -13.85
C THR A 166 0.92 -9.61 -14.91
N LEU A 167 0.95 -8.60 -15.78
CA LEU A 167 1.91 -8.51 -16.88
C LEU A 167 3.23 -7.84 -16.49
N THR A 168 3.34 -7.37 -15.25
CA THR A 168 4.55 -6.85 -14.62
C THR A 168 4.52 -7.20 -13.12
N PRO A 169 5.66 -7.22 -12.42
CA PRO A 169 5.65 -7.42 -10.97
C PRO A 169 4.72 -6.43 -10.27
N PRO A 170 3.81 -6.90 -9.40
CA PRO A 170 2.75 -6.05 -8.84
C PRO A 170 3.29 -4.86 -8.03
N ARG A 171 2.97 -3.64 -8.44
CA ARG A 171 3.29 -2.41 -7.69
C ARG A 171 2.15 -2.02 -6.75
N ARG A 172 2.31 -0.94 -5.99
CA ARG A 172 1.24 -0.42 -5.11
C ARG A 172 0.21 0.35 -5.92
N ASN A 173 -1.05 0.40 -5.43
CA ASN A 173 -2.09 1.20 -6.07
C ASN A 173 -1.66 2.67 -6.27
N ALA A 174 -0.95 3.24 -5.27
CA ALA A 174 -0.49 4.63 -5.34
C ALA A 174 0.40 4.91 -6.55
N ASP A 175 1.15 3.92 -7.04
CA ASP A 175 2.07 4.07 -8.16
C ASP A 175 1.31 4.26 -9.48
N TYR A 176 0.11 3.68 -9.61
CA TYR A 176 -0.73 3.78 -10.81
C TYR A 176 -1.80 4.89 -10.73
N ILE A 177 -2.25 5.26 -9.52
CA ILE A 177 -3.28 6.29 -9.31
C ILE A 177 -2.88 7.63 -9.92
N MET A 178 -1.60 7.98 -9.80
CA MET A 178 -1.04 9.25 -10.26
C MET A 178 -0.38 9.14 -11.62
N MET A 179 -0.68 8.07 -12.40
CA MET A 179 -0.05 7.82 -13.69
C MET A 179 -0.81 8.51 -14.82
N LYS A 180 -0.08 9.30 -15.59
CA LYS A 180 -0.55 10.01 -16.77
C LYS A 180 0.04 9.42 -18.05
N LEU A 181 -0.70 9.57 -19.15
CA LEU A 181 -0.18 9.32 -20.48
C LEU A 181 0.77 10.47 -20.88
N CYS A 182 1.94 10.13 -21.41
CA CYS A 182 2.90 11.10 -21.91
C CYS A 182 3.38 10.70 -23.31
N LYS A 183 2.89 11.34 -24.37
CA LYS A 183 3.22 10.98 -25.74
C LYS A 183 4.50 11.63 -26.26
N ASP A 184 4.97 12.68 -25.62
CA ASP A 184 6.11 13.48 -26.11
C ASP A 184 7.38 13.36 -25.26
N GLY A 185 7.43 12.40 -24.32
CA GLY A 185 8.56 12.19 -23.41
C GLY A 185 8.78 13.31 -22.38
N LYS A 186 7.89 14.29 -22.32
CA LYS A 186 7.98 15.49 -21.48
C LYS A 186 7.11 15.41 -20.21
N GLY A 187 7.18 14.29 -19.51
CA GLY A 187 6.60 14.21 -18.17
C GLY A 187 7.40 15.06 -17.17
N GLU A 188 7.28 16.39 -17.24
CA GLU A 188 8.09 17.34 -16.48
C GLU A 188 7.60 17.53 -15.03
N ASP A 189 6.31 17.27 -14.76
CA ASP A 189 5.75 17.45 -13.41
C ASP A 189 6.02 16.21 -12.54
N GLU A 190 7.01 16.32 -11.67
CA GLU A 190 7.41 15.26 -10.74
C GLU A 190 6.33 14.87 -9.70
N SER A 191 5.20 15.57 -9.67
CA SER A 191 4.04 15.21 -8.85
C SER A 191 3.25 14.02 -9.40
N PHE A 192 3.56 13.56 -10.61
CA PHE A 192 2.88 12.47 -11.29
C PHE A 192 3.83 11.38 -11.75
N ASN A 193 3.28 10.20 -11.97
CA ASN A 193 3.93 9.11 -12.69
C ASN A 193 3.49 9.13 -14.15
N TYR A 194 4.28 8.57 -15.05
CA TYR A 194 4.02 8.61 -16.48
C TYR A 194 4.17 7.25 -17.15
N TYR A 195 3.35 7.01 -18.17
CA TYR A 195 3.57 5.99 -19.17
C TYR A 195 3.86 6.67 -20.51
N ASP A 196 4.98 6.32 -21.12
CA ASP A 196 5.39 6.79 -22.44
C ASP A 196 5.19 5.67 -23.47
N PRO A 197 4.21 5.79 -24.39
CA PRO A 197 3.93 4.76 -25.39
C PRO A 197 5.01 4.70 -26.48
N LYS A 198 5.76 5.80 -26.74
CA LYS A 198 6.84 5.81 -27.73
C LYS A 198 8.09 5.10 -27.20
N GLN A 199 8.48 5.43 -25.97
CA GLN A 199 9.65 4.81 -25.30
C GLN A 199 9.31 3.44 -24.70
N LYS A 200 8.02 3.12 -24.56
CA LYS A 200 7.51 1.92 -23.86
C LYS A 200 8.09 1.82 -22.44
N THR A 201 8.00 2.91 -21.72
CA THR A 201 8.53 3.02 -20.35
C THR A 201 7.51 3.57 -19.38
N PHE A 202 7.67 3.17 -18.12
CA PHE A 202 7.07 3.85 -16.99
C PHE A 202 8.08 4.75 -16.31
N THR A 203 7.68 5.97 -15.98
CA THR A 203 8.43 6.88 -15.12
C THR A 203 7.68 7.01 -13.80
N PHE A 204 8.30 6.57 -12.71
CA PHE A 204 7.77 6.69 -11.36
C PHE A 204 8.48 7.80 -10.60
N ASN A 205 7.83 8.92 -10.44
CA ASN A 205 8.28 10.05 -9.63
C ASN A 205 7.69 9.99 -8.23
N VAL A 206 6.44 9.47 -8.09
CA VAL A 206 5.69 9.45 -6.83
C VAL A 206 5.36 8.02 -6.44
N PHE A 207 6.07 7.49 -5.44
CA PHE A 207 5.82 6.17 -4.86
C PHE A 207 6.33 6.09 -3.42
N LYS A 208 5.92 5.06 -2.68
CA LYS A 208 6.12 5.00 -1.21
C LYS A 208 7.58 5.16 -0.76
N THR A 209 8.53 4.68 -1.55
CA THR A 209 9.97 4.68 -1.23
C THR A 209 10.77 5.66 -2.09
N HIS A 210 10.10 6.61 -2.75
CA HIS A 210 10.73 7.63 -3.59
C HIS A 210 11.86 8.38 -2.87
N TRP A 211 11.65 8.74 -1.61
CA TRP A 211 12.64 9.44 -0.80
C TRP A 211 13.98 8.69 -0.65
N LYS A 212 13.98 7.36 -0.83
CA LYS A 212 15.18 6.50 -0.76
C LYS A 212 15.76 6.20 -2.14
N ASN A 213 14.90 5.94 -3.12
CA ASN A 213 15.29 5.39 -4.42
C ASN A 213 15.37 6.47 -5.51
N GLY A 214 14.79 7.65 -5.29
CA GLY A 214 14.67 8.69 -6.32
C GLY A 214 13.67 8.32 -7.41
N LYS A 215 13.77 9.00 -8.55
CA LYS A 215 13.01 8.72 -9.77
C LYS A 215 13.42 7.37 -10.35
N GLU A 216 12.43 6.56 -10.71
CA GLU A 216 12.63 5.27 -11.39
C GLU A 216 12.05 5.32 -12.81
N VAL A 217 12.86 4.92 -13.80
CA VAL A 217 12.38 4.69 -15.17
C VAL A 217 12.57 3.22 -15.48
N ILE A 218 11.47 2.52 -15.77
CA ILE A 218 11.49 1.09 -16.04
C ILE A 218 10.79 0.76 -17.37
N PRO A 219 11.26 -0.26 -18.11
CA PRO A 219 10.58 -0.69 -19.33
C PRO A 219 9.18 -1.22 -19.03
N CYS A 220 8.23 -0.87 -19.88
CA CYS A 220 6.89 -1.47 -19.89
C CYS A 220 6.90 -2.70 -20.81
N PRO A 221 6.49 -3.89 -20.33
CA PRO A 221 6.39 -5.07 -21.19
C PRO A 221 5.49 -4.83 -22.39
N LEU A 222 5.87 -5.35 -23.57
CA LEU A 222 5.15 -5.09 -24.82
C LEU A 222 3.67 -5.48 -24.80
N ASN A 223 3.34 -6.57 -24.12
CA ASN A 223 1.96 -7.00 -23.95
C ASN A 223 1.16 -6.01 -23.08
N LEU A 224 1.76 -5.48 -22.02
CA LEU A 224 1.13 -4.46 -21.19
C LEU A 224 1.00 -3.13 -21.94
N CYS A 225 2.00 -2.73 -22.75
CA CYS A 225 1.87 -1.57 -23.63
C CYS A 225 0.64 -1.65 -24.51
N LYS A 226 0.42 -2.80 -25.18
CA LYS A 226 -0.77 -3.03 -26.04
C LYS A 226 -2.08 -2.86 -25.28
N VAL A 227 -2.14 -3.32 -24.03
CA VAL A 227 -3.34 -3.17 -23.18
C VAL A 227 -3.57 -1.71 -22.82
N ILE A 228 -2.51 -0.99 -22.40
CA ILE A 228 -2.60 0.42 -22.03
C ILE A 228 -2.98 1.27 -23.24
N ASP A 229 -2.32 1.06 -24.38
CA ASP A 229 -2.57 1.83 -25.61
C ASP A 229 -4.01 1.65 -26.08
N LYS A 230 -4.51 0.40 -26.11
CA LYS A 230 -5.90 0.09 -26.44
C LYS A 230 -6.87 0.72 -25.44
N PHE A 231 -6.58 0.63 -24.16
CA PHE A 231 -7.41 1.27 -23.12
C PHE A 231 -7.49 2.78 -23.32
N CYS A 232 -6.34 3.44 -23.56
CA CYS A 232 -6.28 4.87 -23.79
C CYS A 232 -7.08 5.28 -25.04
N GLU A 233 -6.98 4.51 -26.13
CA GLU A 233 -7.76 4.72 -27.34
C GLU A 233 -9.27 4.60 -27.07
N LEU A 234 -9.71 3.49 -26.48
CA LEU A 234 -11.12 3.20 -26.22
C LEU A 234 -11.77 4.21 -25.26
N PHE A 235 -11.01 4.75 -24.30
CA PHE A 235 -11.50 5.70 -23.32
C PHE A 235 -11.22 7.17 -23.69
N GLY A 236 -10.60 7.43 -24.82
CA GLY A 236 -10.25 8.78 -25.28
C GLY A 236 -9.25 9.48 -24.37
N VAL A 237 -8.30 8.73 -23.76
CA VAL A 237 -7.25 9.33 -22.93
C VAL A 237 -6.26 10.08 -23.82
N THR A 238 -6.17 11.38 -23.62
CA THR A 238 -5.24 12.25 -24.36
C THR A 238 -3.95 12.44 -23.60
N ASP A 239 -2.96 13.05 -24.24
CA ASP A 239 -1.68 13.40 -23.62
C ASP A 239 -1.90 14.24 -22.34
N GLY A 240 -1.16 13.93 -21.27
CA GLY A 240 -1.33 14.51 -19.93
C GLY A 240 -2.54 14.01 -19.16
N GLY A 241 -3.42 13.19 -19.76
CA GLY A 241 -4.56 12.57 -19.10
C GLY A 241 -4.17 11.40 -18.20
N PHE A 242 -4.97 11.13 -17.14
CA PHE A 242 -4.78 9.97 -16.27
C PHE A 242 -5.17 8.68 -17.00
N ILE A 243 -4.30 7.64 -16.90
CA ILE A 243 -4.53 6.37 -17.59
C ILE A 243 -5.68 5.59 -16.97
N LEU A 244 -5.73 5.52 -15.64
CA LEU A 244 -6.69 4.69 -14.90
C LEU A 244 -7.91 5.46 -14.52
N TYR A 245 -8.68 6.09 -15.00
CA TYR A 245 -9.82 6.94 -14.63
C TYR A 245 -9.54 8.42 -14.95
N PRO A 246 -10.09 8.91 -16.01
CA PRO A 246 -9.95 10.33 -16.41
C PRO A 246 -10.59 11.33 -15.44
N THR A 247 -10.97 10.90 -14.24
CA THR A 247 -11.62 11.71 -13.21
C THR A 247 -10.82 11.64 -11.89
N ASP A 248 -10.95 12.60 -11.03
CA ASP A 248 -10.30 12.87 -9.74
C ASP A 248 -9.43 11.73 -9.14
N PRO A 249 -8.08 11.86 -9.17
CA PRO A 249 -7.14 10.87 -8.63
C PRO A 249 -7.39 10.50 -7.16
N LYS A 250 -7.97 11.40 -6.36
CA LYS A 250 -8.26 11.15 -4.93
C LYS A 250 -9.24 10.00 -4.71
N ARG A 251 -10.03 9.64 -5.72
CA ARG A 251 -11.02 8.55 -5.65
C ARG A 251 -10.49 7.22 -6.19
N VAL A 252 -9.39 7.23 -6.95
CA VAL A 252 -8.92 6.07 -7.73
C VAL A 252 -8.43 4.91 -6.85
N GLY A 253 -7.76 5.17 -5.72
CA GLY A 253 -7.23 4.10 -4.86
C GLY A 253 -8.29 3.13 -4.35
N GLY A 254 -9.47 3.66 -4.00
CA GLY A 254 -10.62 2.83 -3.63
C GLY A 254 -11.22 2.08 -4.81
N HIS A 255 -11.16 2.65 -6.03
CA HIS A 255 -11.66 2.00 -7.24
C HIS A 255 -10.82 0.79 -7.63
N ILE A 256 -9.49 0.87 -7.65
CA ILE A 256 -8.61 -0.27 -7.94
C ILE A 256 -8.95 -1.45 -7.02
N THR A 257 -9.03 -1.21 -5.71
CA THR A 257 -9.36 -2.27 -4.76
C THR A 257 -10.76 -2.84 -4.99
N LYS A 258 -11.76 -2.00 -5.28
CA LYS A 258 -13.12 -2.46 -5.60
C LYS A 258 -13.16 -3.28 -6.90
N THR A 259 -12.40 -2.86 -7.92
CA THR A 259 -12.27 -3.57 -9.19
C THR A 259 -11.64 -4.96 -8.96
N LEU A 260 -10.54 -5.05 -8.21
CA LEU A 260 -9.92 -6.32 -7.87
C LEU A 260 -10.86 -7.23 -7.06
N ASN A 261 -11.57 -6.68 -6.06
CA ASN A 261 -12.57 -7.44 -5.30
C ASN A 261 -13.71 -7.95 -6.20
N HIS A 262 -14.10 -7.17 -7.19
CA HIS A 262 -15.10 -7.59 -8.16
C HIS A 262 -14.60 -8.70 -9.08
N ILE A 263 -13.39 -8.56 -9.64
CA ILE A 263 -12.77 -9.57 -10.50
C ILE A 263 -12.70 -10.92 -9.78
N PHE A 264 -12.21 -10.92 -8.54
CA PHE A 264 -11.94 -12.15 -7.79
C PHE A 264 -13.10 -12.63 -6.90
N GLN A 265 -14.17 -11.85 -6.74
CA GLN A 265 -15.26 -12.10 -5.78
C GLN A 265 -14.74 -12.39 -4.35
N LYS A 266 -13.58 -11.82 -4.01
CA LYS A 266 -12.86 -11.96 -2.74
C LYS A 266 -12.29 -10.62 -2.30
N LYS A 267 -11.89 -10.49 -1.04
CA LYS A 267 -11.23 -9.28 -0.51
C LYS A 267 -9.76 -9.24 -0.90
N VAL A 268 -9.49 -8.93 -2.16
CA VAL A 268 -8.15 -8.88 -2.75
C VAL A 268 -7.77 -7.43 -3.09
N GLY A 269 -6.69 -6.95 -2.51
CA GLY A 269 -6.06 -5.68 -2.90
C GLY A 269 -4.66 -5.91 -3.47
N ALA A 270 -3.99 -4.85 -3.93
CA ALA A 270 -2.64 -4.93 -4.49
C ALA A 270 -1.62 -5.62 -3.56
N SER A 271 -1.77 -5.49 -2.24
CA SER A 271 -0.90 -6.20 -1.29
C SER A 271 -1.07 -7.73 -1.39
N MET A 272 -2.31 -8.22 -1.56
CA MET A 272 -2.55 -9.65 -1.75
C MET A 272 -1.98 -10.15 -3.07
N LEU A 273 -2.14 -9.39 -4.17
CA LEU A 273 -1.55 -9.75 -5.47
C LEU A 273 -0.02 -9.87 -5.39
N ARG A 274 0.62 -9.02 -4.60
CA ARG A 274 2.06 -9.12 -4.35
C ARG A 274 2.42 -10.40 -3.60
N HIS A 275 1.64 -10.78 -2.56
CA HIS A 275 1.83 -12.06 -1.87
C HIS A 275 1.64 -13.25 -2.81
N PHE A 276 0.61 -13.23 -3.68
CA PHE A 276 0.38 -14.31 -4.63
C PHE A 276 1.53 -14.44 -5.62
N TYR A 277 1.96 -13.31 -6.22
CA TYR A 277 3.06 -13.26 -7.16
C TYR A 277 4.38 -13.74 -6.55
N ASP A 278 4.74 -13.17 -5.39
CA ASP A 278 6.00 -13.50 -4.72
C ASP A 278 6.01 -14.96 -4.26
N THR A 279 4.88 -15.50 -3.76
CA THR A 279 4.76 -16.91 -3.38
C THR A 279 4.91 -17.81 -4.59
N TYR A 280 4.25 -17.51 -5.69
CA TYR A 280 4.35 -18.28 -6.94
C TYR A 280 5.77 -18.26 -7.51
N LYS A 281 6.39 -17.09 -7.56
CA LYS A 281 7.68 -16.90 -8.22
C LYS A 281 8.86 -17.34 -7.38
N TYR A 282 8.80 -17.10 -6.08
CA TYR A 282 9.96 -17.26 -5.19
C TYR A 282 9.72 -18.22 -4.03
N GLY A 283 8.49 -18.70 -3.84
CA GLY A 283 8.12 -19.48 -2.66
C GLY A 283 8.99 -20.71 -2.47
N ASP A 284 9.22 -21.49 -3.52
CA ASP A 284 10.04 -22.71 -3.43
C ASP A 284 11.53 -22.37 -3.27
N ILE A 285 12.03 -21.34 -3.94
CA ILE A 285 13.41 -20.86 -3.77
C ILE A 285 13.64 -20.43 -2.31
N ILE A 286 12.70 -19.68 -1.71
CA ILE A 286 12.83 -19.24 -0.32
C ILE A 286 12.76 -20.43 0.65
N LYS A 287 11.94 -21.46 0.40
CA LYS A 287 11.90 -22.68 1.21
C LYS A 287 13.23 -23.41 1.17
N GLU A 288 13.81 -23.56 -0.01
CA GLU A 288 15.13 -24.18 -0.19
C GLU A 288 16.22 -23.39 0.54
N MET A 289 16.28 -22.07 0.30
CA MET A 289 17.21 -21.17 1.02
C MET A 289 17.03 -21.23 2.54
N THR A 290 15.79 -21.32 3.02
CA THR A 290 15.52 -21.42 4.48
C THR A 290 16.06 -22.71 5.05
N LYS A 291 15.89 -23.84 4.34
CA LYS A 291 16.41 -25.14 4.73
C LYS A 291 17.94 -25.12 4.81
N ASP A 292 18.60 -24.59 3.79
CA ASP A 292 20.06 -24.53 3.73
C ASP A 292 20.62 -23.57 4.78
N ALA A 293 20.00 -22.39 4.96
CA ALA A 293 20.38 -21.44 5.99
C ALA A 293 20.32 -22.07 7.39
N HIS A 294 19.27 -22.88 7.66
CA HIS A 294 19.15 -23.59 8.93
C HIS A 294 20.28 -24.61 9.12
N MET A 295 20.66 -25.38 8.09
CA MET A 295 21.79 -26.31 8.15
C MET A 295 23.13 -25.62 8.35
N MET A 296 23.28 -24.40 7.82
CA MET A 296 24.47 -23.55 7.95
C MET A 296 24.49 -22.71 9.24
N ALA A 297 23.47 -22.83 10.09
CA ALA A 297 23.26 -21.98 11.28
C ALA A 297 23.19 -20.48 10.97
N HIS A 298 22.63 -20.12 9.81
CA HIS A 298 22.45 -18.74 9.34
C HIS A 298 20.97 -18.35 9.30
N SER A 299 20.70 -17.04 9.13
CA SER A 299 19.42 -16.57 8.61
C SER A 299 19.45 -16.52 7.07
N VAL A 300 18.29 -16.56 6.41
CA VAL A 300 18.18 -16.39 4.95
C VAL A 300 18.77 -15.05 4.50
N ALA A 301 18.60 -14.00 5.33
CA ALA A 301 19.20 -12.68 5.07
C ALA A 301 20.73 -12.71 5.10
N GLU A 302 21.31 -13.46 6.01
CA GLU A 302 22.76 -13.64 6.10
C GLU A 302 23.28 -14.47 4.92
N GLN A 303 22.60 -15.56 4.58
CA GLN A 303 22.95 -16.39 3.44
C GLN A 303 22.97 -15.61 2.12
N SER A 304 22.03 -14.69 1.90
CA SER A 304 22.00 -13.87 0.70
C SER A 304 23.23 -12.94 0.55
N ASN A 305 23.91 -12.59 1.66
CA ASN A 305 25.14 -11.82 1.60
C ASN A 305 26.33 -12.60 1.02
N TYR A 306 26.27 -13.93 0.99
CA TYR A 306 27.30 -14.80 0.40
C TYR A 306 27.13 -14.96 -1.12
N VAL A 307 25.96 -14.66 -1.67
CA VAL A 307 25.73 -14.70 -3.12
C VAL A 307 26.47 -13.54 -3.77
N LYS A 308 27.31 -13.83 -4.78
CA LYS A 308 28.04 -12.84 -5.57
C LYS A 308 27.64 -12.96 -7.04
N PHE A 309 27.56 -11.82 -7.74
CA PHE A 309 27.19 -11.71 -9.15
C PHE A 309 28.38 -11.16 -9.95
#